data_4ea5e33a3e8924c19a600c6751d8a9b4
#
_entry.id   4ea5e33a3e8924c19a600c6751d8a9b4
#
_cell.length_a   1.000
_cell.length_b   1.000
_cell.length_c   1.000
_cell.angle_alpha   90.00
_cell.angle_beta   90.00
_cell.angle_gamma   90.00
#
_symmetry.space_group_name_H-M   'P 1'
#
loop_
_entity.id
_entity.type
_entity.pdbx_description
1 polymer ?
#
loop_
_entity_poly.entity_id
_entity_poly.type
_entity_poly.pdbx_seq_one_letter_code
_entity_poly.pdbx_strand_id
1 'polypeptide(L)'
;AGVLDSRSAKPGPRNLPAAPLMHGTGLFNAMSNLMVGGCIVTLAGRNFDPIELLDTISDRQVNTMSFVGDAFGKPILRALDAEPDRWNLSSLRVIVSSGVMFSADTKQGLLRHAPNLVIVDSLGSSEAVAMAQNTTSADGSSDTARFMLGPNTKVLTEDGREIVPGTDELGRVAIKGHTPIGYYKDEA
;
A
#
# COMPACT_ATOMS: atom_id res chain seq x y z
N ALA A 1 4.55 -21.34 10.65
CA ALA A 1 4.55 -22.62 9.92
C ALA A 1 3.84 -22.47 8.58
N GLY A 2 2.61 -21.89 8.47
CA GLY A 2 1.87 -21.78 7.23
C GLY A 2 2.52 -20.96 6.09
N VAL A 3 3.38 -20.01 6.41
CA VAL A 3 4.10 -19.18 5.42
C VAL A 3 5.19 -19.99 4.70
N LEU A 4 5.75 -21.00 5.32
CA LEU A 4 6.81 -21.84 4.72
C LEU A 4 6.23 -22.96 3.83
N ASP A 5 5.05 -23.46 4.12
CA ASP A 5 4.40 -24.52 3.34
C ASP A 5 3.84 -24.03 1.99
N SER A 6 3.53 -22.74 1.87
CA SER A 6 3.07 -22.17 0.58
C SER A 6 4.18 -22.05 -0.48
N ARG A 7 5.42 -22.29 -0.12
CA ARG A 7 6.61 -22.20 -1.02
C ARG A 7 6.73 -23.31 -2.05
N SER A 8 6.01 -24.40 -1.89
CA SER A 8 6.36 -25.63 -2.60
C SER A 8 5.71 -25.84 -3.97
N ALA A 9 4.77 -24.98 -4.39
CA ALA A 9 3.99 -25.30 -5.59
C ALA A 9 3.85 -24.20 -6.65
N LYS A 10 4.12 -22.91 -6.35
CA LYS A 10 3.98 -21.81 -7.34
C LYS A 10 5.03 -20.72 -7.10
N PRO A 11 5.53 -20.06 -8.17
CA PRO A 11 6.34 -18.86 -8.01
C PRO A 11 5.58 -17.83 -7.16
N GLY A 12 6.28 -17.20 -6.21
CA GLY A 12 5.73 -16.12 -5.42
C GLY A 12 5.42 -14.89 -6.28
N PRO A 13 4.69 -13.91 -5.73
CA PRO A 13 4.26 -12.75 -6.49
C PRO A 13 5.43 -11.87 -6.95
N ARG A 14 5.24 -11.15 -8.06
CA ARG A 14 6.14 -10.12 -8.56
C ARG A 14 5.68 -8.78 -8.01
N ASN A 15 6.49 -8.18 -7.15
CA ASN A 15 6.20 -6.89 -6.52
C ASN A 15 7.01 -5.78 -7.17
N LEU A 16 6.36 -4.67 -7.50
CA LEU A 16 6.99 -3.45 -7.98
C LEU A 16 6.82 -2.35 -6.93
N PRO A 17 7.85 -2.07 -6.11
CA PRO A 17 7.86 -0.90 -5.24
C PRO A 17 8.15 0.34 -6.09
N ALA A 18 7.11 1.10 -6.43
CA ALA A 18 7.26 2.38 -7.14
C ALA A 18 7.72 3.50 -6.18
N ALA A 19 7.40 3.40 -4.89
CA ALA A 19 8.02 4.23 -3.87
C ALA A 19 9.49 3.83 -3.65
N PRO A 20 10.38 4.79 -3.36
CA PRO A 20 11.79 4.48 -3.09
C PRO A 20 11.97 3.48 -1.94
N LEU A 21 12.95 2.57 -2.06
CA LEU A 21 13.22 1.57 -1.02
C LEU A 21 13.77 2.16 0.29
N MET A 22 14.17 3.42 0.30
CA MET A 22 14.49 4.15 1.53
C MET A 22 13.24 4.59 2.32
N HIS A 23 12.06 4.53 1.71
CA HIS A 23 10.76 4.81 2.34
C HIS A 23 10.09 3.52 2.79
N GLY A 24 9.48 3.51 3.98
CA GLY A 24 8.84 2.31 4.55
C GLY A 24 7.81 1.66 3.64
N THR A 25 7.01 2.45 2.90
CA THR A 25 6.04 1.92 1.92
C THR A 25 6.72 1.05 0.85
N GLY A 26 7.84 1.48 0.30
CA GLY A 26 8.60 0.68 -0.67
C GLY A 26 9.27 -0.52 0.00
N LEU A 27 10.04 -0.28 1.06
CA LEU A 27 10.87 -1.29 1.71
C LEU A 27 10.06 -2.42 2.34
N PHE A 28 9.07 -2.10 3.17
CA PHE A 28 8.33 -3.14 3.91
C PHE A 28 7.49 -4.02 2.97
N ASN A 29 6.90 -3.44 1.92
CA ASN A 29 6.18 -4.23 0.91
C ASN A 29 7.14 -5.12 0.12
N ALA A 30 8.32 -4.62 -0.27
CA ALA A 30 9.34 -5.42 -0.95
C ALA A 30 9.82 -6.58 -0.08
N MET A 31 10.17 -6.31 1.20
CA MET A 31 10.62 -7.36 2.13
C MET A 31 9.54 -8.40 2.39
N SER A 32 8.29 -7.97 2.64
CA SER A 32 7.15 -8.88 2.83
C SER A 32 6.96 -9.81 1.62
N ASN A 33 7.13 -9.27 0.41
CA ASN A 33 7.01 -10.06 -0.81
C ASN A 33 8.14 -11.12 -0.93
N LEU A 34 9.38 -10.76 -0.58
CA LEU A 34 10.49 -11.70 -0.57
C LEU A 34 10.28 -12.82 0.48
N MET A 35 9.71 -12.48 1.63
CA MET A 35 9.43 -13.46 2.70
C MET A 35 8.47 -14.58 2.25
N VAL A 36 7.58 -14.30 1.31
CA VAL A 36 6.66 -15.30 0.74
C VAL A 36 7.19 -15.96 -0.54
N GLY A 37 8.48 -15.79 -0.83
CA GLY A 37 9.13 -16.37 -2.01
C GLY A 37 8.85 -15.63 -3.32
N GLY A 38 8.42 -14.37 -3.25
CA GLY A 38 8.24 -13.50 -4.40
C GLY A 38 9.55 -12.91 -4.91
N CYS A 39 9.44 -12.09 -5.96
CA CYS A 39 10.57 -11.32 -6.49
C CYS A 39 10.21 -9.83 -6.55
N ILE A 40 11.24 -8.99 -6.54
CA ILE A 40 11.12 -7.55 -6.69
C ILE A 40 11.44 -7.17 -8.13
N VAL A 41 10.55 -6.40 -8.74
CA VAL A 41 10.75 -5.75 -10.05
C VAL A 41 11.05 -4.28 -9.78
N THR A 42 12.14 -3.76 -10.32
CA THR A 42 12.55 -2.36 -10.15
C THR A 42 12.44 -1.61 -11.47
N LEU A 43 12.12 -0.32 -11.39
CA LEU A 43 12.23 0.59 -12.52
C LEU A 43 13.72 0.88 -12.79
N ALA A 44 14.05 1.12 -14.05
CA ALA A 44 15.41 1.47 -14.46
C ALA A 44 15.67 2.98 -14.31
N GLY A 45 14.64 3.80 -14.46
CA GLY A 45 14.69 5.26 -14.31
C GLY A 45 14.97 5.69 -12.88
N ARG A 46 15.64 6.85 -12.73
CA ARG A 46 15.90 7.46 -11.41
C ARG A 46 14.74 8.30 -10.90
N ASN A 47 13.89 8.76 -11.79
CA ASN A 47 12.70 9.56 -11.48
C ASN A 47 11.47 8.71 -11.76
N PHE A 48 10.38 9.00 -11.05
CA PHE A 48 9.12 8.36 -11.31
C PHE A 48 8.57 8.75 -12.69
N ASP A 49 8.38 7.76 -13.56
CA ASP A 49 7.75 7.87 -14.86
C ASP A 49 6.57 6.89 -14.92
N PRO A 50 5.32 7.36 -15.05
CA PRO A 50 4.15 6.50 -15.12
C PRO A 50 4.13 5.60 -16.37
N ILE A 51 4.75 6.02 -17.47
CA ILE A 51 4.83 5.22 -18.69
C ILE A 51 5.77 4.03 -18.47
N GLU A 52 6.99 4.28 -17.98
CA GLU A 52 7.94 3.21 -17.62
C GLU A 52 7.31 2.22 -16.62
N LEU A 53 6.59 2.74 -15.63
CA LEU A 53 5.92 1.91 -14.63
C LEU A 53 4.87 1.00 -15.28
N LEU A 54 4.00 1.54 -16.13
CA LEU A 54 2.93 0.79 -16.80
C LEU A 54 3.48 -0.22 -17.81
N ASP A 55 4.50 0.16 -18.60
CA ASP A 55 5.23 -0.76 -19.48
C ASP A 55 5.84 -1.91 -18.68
N THR A 56 6.47 -1.61 -17.52
CA THR A 56 7.05 -2.62 -16.64
C THR A 56 6.00 -3.56 -16.05
N ILE A 57 4.82 -3.05 -15.63
CA ILE A 57 3.72 -3.89 -15.12
C ILE A 57 3.27 -4.87 -16.20
N SER A 58 3.05 -4.38 -17.41
CA SER A 58 2.61 -5.19 -18.54
C SER A 58 3.64 -6.25 -18.93
N ASP A 59 4.90 -5.84 -19.16
CA ASP A 59 5.97 -6.71 -19.66
C ASP A 59 6.42 -7.74 -18.64
N ARG A 60 6.53 -7.35 -17.36
CA ARG A 60 7.00 -8.21 -16.26
C ARG A 60 5.88 -8.94 -15.55
N GLN A 61 4.64 -8.73 -15.97
CA GLN A 61 3.47 -9.36 -15.35
C GLN A 61 3.45 -9.16 -13.83
N VAL A 62 3.59 -7.91 -13.40
CA VAL A 62 3.60 -7.52 -12.00
C VAL A 62 2.27 -7.86 -11.33
N ASN A 63 2.31 -8.44 -10.15
CA ASN A 63 1.12 -8.84 -9.41
C ASN A 63 0.74 -7.85 -8.30
N THR A 64 1.74 -7.24 -7.67
CA THR A 64 1.55 -6.30 -6.58
C THR A 64 2.42 -5.06 -6.78
N MET A 65 1.92 -3.91 -6.38
CA MET A 65 2.64 -2.64 -6.47
C MET A 65 2.47 -1.85 -5.17
N SER A 66 3.48 -1.07 -4.80
CA SER A 66 3.36 -0.13 -3.68
C SER A 66 3.85 1.26 -4.06
N PHE A 67 3.09 2.29 -3.63
CA PHE A 67 3.40 3.69 -3.88
C PHE A 67 2.81 4.63 -2.81
N VAL A 68 2.93 5.94 -3.00
CA VAL A 68 2.55 6.96 -2.03
C VAL A 68 1.43 7.83 -2.59
N GLY A 69 0.18 7.43 -2.35
CA GLY A 69 -1.04 8.18 -2.59
C GLY A 69 -1.20 8.81 -3.97
N ASP A 70 -1.88 9.95 -3.99
CA ASP A 70 -2.21 10.69 -5.22
C ASP A 70 -0.98 11.19 -5.99
N ALA A 71 0.17 11.35 -5.33
CA ALA A 71 1.42 11.75 -5.99
C ALA A 71 1.83 10.78 -7.09
N PHE A 72 1.54 9.50 -6.91
CA PHE A 72 1.77 8.43 -7.90
C PHE A 72 0.48 8.08 -8.65
N GLY A 73 -0.64 7.94 -7.93
CA GLY A 73 -1.90 7.48 -8.48
C GLY A 73 -2.44 8.37 -9.59
N LYS A 74 -2.40 9.70 -9.44
CA LYS A 74 -2.90 10.63 -10.46
C LYS A 74 -2.10 10.62 -11.77
N PRO A 75 -0.75 10.64 -11.77
CA PRO A 75 0.02 10.48 -12.99
C PRO A 75 -0.24 9.15 -13.71
N ILE A 76 -0.35 8.03 -12.95
CA ILE A 76 -0.68 6.71 -13.50
C ILE A 76 -2.05 6.75 -14.17
N LEU A 77 -3.07 7.27 -13.47
CA LEU A 77 -4.42 7.37 -14.01
C LEU A 77 -4.47 8.22 -15.28
N ARG A 78 -3.80 9.37 -15.31
CA ARG A 78 -3.72 10.22 -16.51
C ARG A 78 -3.11 9.49 -17.70
N ALA A 79 -2.08 8.67 -17.48
CA ALA A 79 -1.48 7.88 -18.55
C ALA A 79 -2.46 6.83 -19.06
N LEU A 80 -3.15 6.11 -18.17
CA LEU A 80 -4.17 5.13 -18.53
C LEU A 80 -5.37 5.75 -19.27
N ASP A 81 -5.83 6.92 -18.83
CA ASP A 81 -6.93 7.64 -19.48
C ASP A 81 -6.53 8.16 -20.87
N ALA A 82 -5.25 8.51 -21.08
CA ALA A 82 -4.74 8.96 -22.37
C ALA A 82 -4.59 7.81 -23.39
N GLU A 83 -4.21 6.62 -22.96
CA GLU A 83 -3.97 5.46 -23.80
C GLU A 83 -4.58 4.18 -23.16
N PRO A 84 -5.94 4.03 -23.14
CA PRO A 84 -6.63 3.01 -22.34
C PRO A 84 -6.28 1.56 -22.69
N ASP A 85 -5.97 1.29 -23.96
CA ASP A 85 -5.73 -0.07 -24.48
C ASP A 85 -4.23 -0.41 -24.64
N ARG A 86 -3.34 0.49 -24.21
CA ARG A 86 -1.90 0.31 -24.39
C ARG A 86 -1.31 -0.76 -23.50
N TRP A 87 -1.78 -0.88 -22.25
CA TRP A 87 -1.15 -1.74 -21.24
C TRP A 87 -2.05 -2.89 -20.79
N ASN A 88 -1.48 -4.06 -20.66
CA ASN A 88 -2.15 -5.21 -20.08
C ASN A 88 -1.94 -5.25 -18.55
N LEU A 89 -2.95 -4.81 -17.81
CA LEU A 89 -2.94 -4.80 -16.33
C LEU A 89 -3.55 -6.07 -15.70
N SER A 90 -3.86 -7.09 -16.49
CA SER A 90 -4.55 -8.29 -16.00
C SER A 90 -3.79 -9.08 -14.94
N SER A 91 -2.46 -8.91 -14.87
CA SER A 91 -1.62 -9.53 -13.82
C SER A 91 -1.66 -8.78 -12.50
N LEU A 92 -1.93 -7.47 -12.49
CA LEU A 92 -1.93 -6.63 -11.30
C LEU A 92 -3.17 -6.90 -10.44
N ARG A 93 -2.96 -7.32 -9.20
CA ARG A 93 -4.00 -7.72 -8.26
C ARG A 93 -4.11 -6.80 -7.06
N VAL A 94 -3.00 -6.26 -6.59
CA VAL A 94 -2.97 -5.46 -5.36
C VAL A 94 -2.11 -4.21 -5.55
N ILE A 95 -2.65 -3.07 -5.14
CA ILE A 95 -1.90 -1.85 -4.89
C ILE A 95 -1.93 -1.57 -3.39
N VAL A 96 -0.77 -1.36 -2.79
CA VAL A 96 -0.64 -0.86 -1.41
C VAL A 96 -0.20 0.59 -1.46
N SER A 97 -0.96 1.47 -0.84
CA SER A 97 -0.62 2.90 -0.69
C SER A 97 -0.51 3.28 0.77
N SER A 98 0.45 4.11 1.12
CA SER A 98 0.56 4.70 2.45
C SER A 98 1.32 6.02 2.42
N GLY A 99 1.34 6.73 3.55
CA GLY A 99 2.14 7.95 3.74
C GLY A 99 1.42 9.25 3.42
N VAL A 100 0.59 9.31 2.39
CA VAL A 100 -0.27 10.47 2.08
C VAL A 100 -1.63 10.00 1.59
N MET A 101 -2.55 10.96 1.47
CA MET A 101 -3.92 10.71 1.00
C MET A 101 -3.93 10.07 -0.39
N PHE A 102 -4.77 9.06 -0.55
CA PHE A 102 -5.13 8.46 -1.82
C PHE A 102 -6.64 8.67 -2.04
N SER A 103 -6.97 9.59 -2.92
CA SER A 103 -8.35 10.05 -3.11
C SER A 103 -9.27 8.99 -3.69
N ALA A 104 -10.55 9.04 -3.33
CA ALA A 104 -11.57 8.14 -3.83
C ALA A 104 -11.66 8.18 -5.36
N ASP A 105 -11.62 9.38 -5.95
CA ASP A 105 -11.70 9.57 -7.40
C ASP A 105 -10.54 8.88 -8.14
N THR A 106 -9.32 9.01 -7.61
CA THR A 106 -8.14 8.34 -8.21
C THR A 106 -8.25 6.82 -8.09
N LYS A 107 -8.69 6.30 -6.94
CA LYS A 107 -8.91 4.85 -6.76
C LYS A 107 -9.96 4.32 -7.73
N GLN A 108 -11.11 4.96 -7.82
CA GLN A 108 -12.16 4.58 -8.75
C GLN A 108 -11.70 4.66 -10.20
N GLY A 109 -10.90 5.68 -10.53
CA GLY A 109 -10.27 5.80 -11.85
C GLY A 109 -9.41 4.58 -12.19
N LEU A 110 -8.51 4.18 -11.31
CA LEU A 110 -7.65 3.01 -11.51
C LEU A 110 -8.44 1.70 -11.61
N LEU A 111 -9.51 1.56 -10.82
CA LEU A 111 -10.38 0.39 -10.85
C LEU A 111 -11.17 0.26 -12.16
N ARG A 112 -11.47 1.37 -12.87
CA ARG A 112 -12.06 1.31 -14.23
C ARG A 112 -11.12 0.63 -15.23
N HIS A 113 -9.81 0.88 -15.14
CA HIS A 113 -8.80 0.26 -16.01
C HIS A 113 -8.39 -1.15 -15.56
N ALA A 114 -8.53 -1.45 -14.28
CA ALA A 114 -8.16 -2.75 -13.70
C ALA A 114 -9.24 -3.24 -12.71
N PRO A 115 -10.38 -3.77 -13.18
CA PRO A 115 -11.54 -4.11 -12.33
C PRO A 115 -11.27 -5.24 -11.31
N ASN A 116 -10.25 -6.05 -11.54
CA ASN A 116 -9.85 -7.11 -10.60
C ASN A 116 -8.82 -6.65 -9.55
N LEU A 117 -8.50 -5.36 -9.55
CA LEU A 117 -7.56 -4.76 -8.62
C LEU A 117 -8.19 -4.55 -7.24
N VAL A 118 -7.40 -4.83 -6.22
CA VAL A 118 -7.70 -4.47 -4.83
C VAL A 118 -6.71 -3.37 -4.40
N ILE A 119 -7.22 -2.26 -3.91
CA ILE A 119 -6.42 -1.15 -3.42
C ILE A 119 -6.48 -1.16 -1.90
N VAL A 120 -5.32 -1.21 -1.26
CA VAL A 120 -5.16 -1.19 0.19
C VAL A 120 -4.49 0.12 0.58
N ASP A 121 -5.24 1.01 1.24
CA ASP A 121 -4.67 2.15 1.95
C ASP A 121 -4.21 1.70 3.33
N SER A 122 -2.96 1.93 3.67
CA SER A 122 -2.38 1.56 4.96
C SER A 122 -1.95 2.81 5.74
N LEU A 123 -2.47 2.96 6.93
CA LEU A 123 -2.01 3.93 7.92
C LEU A 123 -0.96 3.26 8.81
N GLY A 124 0.19 3.89 8.94
CA GLY A 124 1.29 3.40 9.76
C GLY A 124 2.43 4.39 9.85
N SER A 125 3.44 4.05 10.60
CA SER A 125 4.72 4.73 10.68
C SER A 125 5.86 3.72 10.55
N SER A 126 7.10 4.19 10.53
CA SER A 126 8.28 3.32 10.53
C SER A 126 8.36 2.48 11.81
N GLU A 127 7.87 2.99 12.92
CA GLU A 127 7.85 2.35 14.24
C GLU A 127 6.67 1.38 14.41
N ALA A 128 5.59 1.57 13.61
CA ALA A 128 4.36 0.80 13.75
C ALA A 128 3.68 0.62 12.38
N VAL A 129 4.01 -0.46 11.70
CA VAL A 129 3.48 -0.77 10.36
C VAL A 129 2.05 -1.28 10.45
N ALA A 130 1.19 -0.86 9.50
CA ALA A 130 -0.18 -1.36 9.33
C ALA A 130 -1.07 -1.20 10.58
N MET A 131 -1.02 -0.05 11.22
CA MET A 131 -1.89 0.28 12.37
C MET A 131 -3.37 0.25 11.99
N ALA A 132 -3.70 0.72 10.79
CA ALA A 132 -5.06 0.69 10.26
C ALA A 132 -5.04 0.56 8.73
N GLN A 133 -6.11 0.03 8.16
CA GLN A 133 -6.22 -0.18 6.71
C GLN A 133 -7.61 0.14 6.20
N ASN A 134 -7.67 0.54 4.93
CA ASN A 134 -8.90 0.60 4.15
C ASN A 134 -8.69 -0.16 2.84
N THR A 135 -9.66 -0.99 2.46
CA THR A 135 -9.60 -1.77 1.23
C THR A 135 -10.70 -1.31 0.28
N THR A 136 -10.33 -1.03 -0.96
CA THR A 136 -11.24 -0.62 -2.03
C THR A 136 -11.13 -1.61 -3.20
N SER A 137 -12.29 -2.05 -3.72
CA SER A 137 -12.41 -2.87 -4.92
C SER A 137 -13.49 -2.29 -5.85
N ALA A 138 -13.62 -2.82 -7.06
CA ALA A 138 -14.60 -2.33 -8.02
C ALA A 138 -16.06 -2.43 -7.51
N ASP A 139 -16.37 -3.45 -6.69
CA ASP A 139 -17.70 -3.69 -6.13
C ASP A 139 -17.93 -2.96 -4.80
N GLY A 140 -16.92 -2.26 -4.27
CA GLY A 140 -16.93 -1.62 -2.97
C GLY A 140 -17.01 -0.10 -3.03
N SER A 141 -17.58 0.53 -1.97
CA SER A 141 -17.48 1.98 -1.81
C SER A 141 -16.05 2.39 -1.46
N SER A 142 -15.59 3.47 -2.06
CA SER A 142 -14.28 4.04 -1.77
C SER A 142 -14.46 5.29 -0.91
N ASP A 143 -14.14 5.18 0.36
CA ASP A 143 -14.08 6.33 1.26
C ASP A 143 -12.62 6.82 1.38
N THR A 144 -12.43 8.13 1.27
CA THR A 144 -11.11 8.73 1.53
C THR A 144 -10.91 8.88 3.03
N ALA A 145 -9.72 8.52 3.52
CA ALA A 145 -9.29 8.69 4.92
C ALA A 145 -10.15 8.00 5.99
N ARG A 146 -10.92 6.98 5.64
CA ARG A 146 -11.55 6.07 6.60
C ARG A 146 -10.75 4.78 6.71
N PHE A 147 -10.37 4.42 7.93
CA PHE A 147 -9.54 3.24 8.19
C PHE A 147 -10.19 2.35 9.23
N MET A 148 -10.09 1.04 8.99
CA MET A 148 -10.40 0.05 10.02
C MET A 148 -9.13 -0.18 10.85
N LEU A 149 -9.25 -0.02 12.17
CA LEU A 149 -8.14 -0.23 13.09
C LEU A 149 -7.72 -1.70 13.10
N GLY A 150 -6.41 -1.93 13.14
CA GLY A 150 -5.85 -3.25 13.36
C GLY A 150 -6.17 -3.78 14.77
N PRO A 151 -6.05 -5.09 15.01
CA PRO A 151 -6.46 -5.73 16.27
C PRO A 151 -5.68 -5.22 17.50
N ASN A 152 -4.50 -4.67 17.30
CA ASN A 152 -3.64 -4.13 18.35
C ASN A 152 -3.63 -2.60 18.37
N THR A 153 -4.48 -1.95 17.59
CA THR A 153 -4.52 -0.50 17.44
C THR A 153 -5.75 0.08 18.13
N LYS A 154 -5.58 1.18 18.84
CA LYS A 154 -6.62 1.92 19.53
C LYS A 154 -6.47 3.41 19.29
N VAL A 155 -7.53 4.15 19.50
CA VAL A 155 -7.49 5.61 19.60
C VAL A 155 -7.73 5.99 21.07
N LEU A 156 -6.79 6.72 21.65
CA LEU A 156 -6.79 7.10 23.05
C LEU A 156 -6.89 8.61 23.19
N THR A 157 -7.61 9.06 24.20
CA THR A 157 -7.59 10.45 24.69
C THR A 157 -6.23 10.78 25.32
N GLU A 158 -5.99 12.03 25.66
CA GLU A 158 -4.74 12.44 26.33
C GLU A 158 -4.54 11.80 27.71
N ASP A 159 -5.63 11.53 28.44
CA ASP A 159 -5.62 10.83 29.72
C ASP A 159 -5.57 9.29 29.60
N GLY A 160 -5.47 8.76 28.39
CA GLY A 160 -5.27 7.33 28.12
C GLY A 160 -6.56 6.51 28.05
N ARG A 161 -7.73 7.11 28.07
CA ARG A 161 -9.02 6.44 27.88
C ARG A 161 -9.23 6.10 26.40
N GLU A 162 -9.75 4.91 26.12
CA GLU A 162 -10.12 4.51 24.77
C GLU A 162 -11.35 5.28 24.25
N ILE A 163 -11.24 5.84 23.06
CA ILE A 163 -12.34 6.54 22.40
C ILE A 163 -13.27 5.53 21.74
N VAL A 164 -14.56 5.71 21.94
CA VAL A 164 -15.58 4.89 21.29
C VAL A 164 -15.71 5.30 19.83
N PRO A 165 -15.55 4.36 18.87
CA PRO A 165 -15.71 4.67 17.44
C PRO A 165 -17.09 5.27 17.13
N GLY A 166 -17.12 6.28 16.26
CA GLY A 166 -18.35 6.96 15.84
C GLY A 166 -18.74 8.17 16.70
N THR A 167 -17.91 8.54 17.68
CA THR A 167 -18.02 9.84 18.39
C THR A 167 -17.19 10.90 17.67
N ASP A 168 -17.48 12.19 17.95
CA ASP A 168 -16.69 13.32 17.43
C ASP A 168 -15.43 13.61 18.26
N GLU A 169 -15.11 12.71 19.22
CA GLU A 169 -13.98 12.88 20.12
C GLU A 169 -12.66 12.61 19.36
N LEU A 170 -11.69 13.50 19.55
CA LEU A 170 -10.36 13.39 18.94
C LEU A 170 -9.38 12.69 19.90
N GLY A 171 -8.46 11.90 19.34
CA GLY A 171 -7.44 11.22 20.11
C GLY A 171 -6.19 10.87 19.31
N ARG A 172 -5.30 10.18 19.98
CA ARG A 172 -4.03 9.70 19.42
C ARG A 172 -4.13 8.21 19.08
N VAL A 173 -3.63 7.85 17.91
CA VAL A 173 -3.52 6.43 17.52
C VAL A 173 -2.39 5.79 18.34
N ALA A 174 -2.71 4.70 19.00
CA ALA A 174 -1.78 3.92 19.82
C ALA A 174 -1.77 2.46 19.35
N ILE A 175 -0.61 1.81 19.38
CA ILE A 175 -0.47 0.40 19.04
C ILE A 175 0.17 -0.36 20.22
N LYS A 176 -0.32 -1.58 20.46
CA LYS A 176 0.26 -2.52 21.41
C LYS A 176 1.04 -3.60 20.67
N GLY A 177 2.26 -3.90 21.10
CA GLY A 177 3.07 -4.97 20.52
C GLY A 177 4.56 -4.68 20.60
N HIS A 178 5.30 -5.32 19.70
CA HIS A 178 6.74 -5.12 19.57
C HIS A 178 7.00 -3.85 18.76
N THR A 179 7.15 -2.72 19.45
CA THR A 179 7.55 -1.45 18.86
C THR A 179 9.01 -1.15 19.22
N PRO A 180 9.73 -0.40 18.38
CA PRO A 180 11.09 0.06 18.71
C PRO A 180 11.07 0.83 20.04
N ILE A 181 12.13 0.67 20.83
CA ILE A 181 12.29 1.39 22.10
C ILE A 181 12.88 2.80 21.89
N GLY A 182 13.36 3.09 20.70
CA GLY A 182 13.97 4.36 20.32
C GLY A 182 14.82 4.23 19.07
N TYR A 183 15.34 5.34 18.61
CA TYR A 183 16.29 5.40 17.51
C TYR A 183 17.73 5.30 18.00
N TYR A 184 18.60 4.73 17.18
CA TYR A 184 20.01 4.57 17.55
C TYR A 184 20.69 5.93 17.67
N LYS A 185 21.30 6.21 18.86
CA LYS A 185 21.92 7.50 19.20
C LYS A 185 21.00 8.71 19.14
N ASP A 186 19.72 8.53 19.36
CA ASP A 186 18.73 9.59 19.49
C ASP A 186 18.11 9.49 20.89
N GLU A 187 18.45 10.43 21.75
CA GLU A 187 18.04 10.46 23.18
C GLU A 187 16.79 11.34 23.39
N ALA A 188 16.01 11.67 22.34
CA ALA A 188 14.85 12.56 22.45
C ALA A 188 13.65 11.92 23.14
#